data_999dc19ceeb88ee704c52d60373109c1
#
_entry.id   999dc19ceeb88ee704c52d60373109c1
#
_cell.length_a   1.000
_cell.length_b   1.000
_cell.length_c   1.000
_cell.angle_alpha   90.00
_cell.angle_beta   90.00
_cell.angle_gamma   90.00
#
_symmetry.space_group_name_H-M   'P 1'
#
loop_
_entity.id
_entity.type
_entity.pdbx_description
1 polymer ?
#
loop_
_entity_poly.entity_id
_entity_poly.type
_entity_poly.pdbx_seq_one_letter_code
_entity_poly.pdbx_strand_id
1 'polypeptide(L)'
;MQPILHLSLPEQIAEQAEFVVNNLQETRYQHTEHIDVDLGVYDCDCNGLVAFILERAAPDHYAKIPKETDQPRPRAFKYYEFFSSLVPDATGGWHKIDLMQDVRRGDIIAWRFAEIEPGHDTGHVLFAAETPVTDDSGNFSVRVYDSAAQPHFDDTRGKGEGKFVSGVGSGFINFKVDELGRPTAFQFAPSEGFRPLPIAIGRVGPFSGIAQA
;
A
#
# COMPACT_ATOMS: atom_id res chain seq x y z
N MET A 1 -15.72 30.76 13.18
CA MET A 1 -15.36 30.04 11.96
C MET A 1 -14.26 29.06 12.33
N GLN A 2 -14.55 27.77 12.40
CA GLN A 2 -13.49 26.77 12.62
C GLN A 2 -12.64 26.68 11.36
N PRO A 3 -11.31 26.56 11.49
CA PRO A 3 -10.43 26.36 10.34
C PRO A 3 -10.86 25.05 9.66
N ILE A 4 -11.05 25.10 8.35
CA ILE A 4 -11.19 23.89 7.53
C ILE A 4 -9.82 23.22 7.61
N LEU A 5 -9.71 22.13 8.35
CA LEU A 5 -8.52 21.28 8.37
C LEU A 5 -8.40 20.66 6.97
N HIS A 6 -7.50 21.20 6.16
CA HIS A 6 -7.11 20.53 4.92
C HIS A 6 -6.28 19.31 5.28
N LEU A 7 -6.80 18.13 4.95
CA LEU A 7 -6.06 16.88 5.11
C LEU A 7 -4.76 16.94 4.30
N SER A 8 -3.69 16.42 4.87
CA SER A 8 -2.45 16.19 4.13
C SER A 8 -2.69 15.20 2.99
N LEU A 9 -1.85 15.22 1.97
CA LEU A 9 -1.99 14.31 0.82
C LEU A 9 -1.92 12.82 1.21
N PRO A 10 -1.04 12.37 2.12
CA PRO A 10 -1.08 11.00 2.63
C PRO A 10 -2.43 10.65 3.30
N GLU A 11 -3.00 11.56 4.07
CA GLU A 11 -4.30 11.34 4.70
C GLU A 11 -5.43 11.25 3.67
N GLN A 12 -5.40 12.06 2.62
CA GLN A 12 -6.38 11.96 1.52
C GLN A 12 -6.30 10.60 0.81
N ILE A 13 -5.08 10.09 0.58
CA ILE A 13 -4.86 8.74 0.01
C ILE A 13 -5.46 7.67 0.92
N ALA A 14 -5.17 7.74 2.22
CA ALA A 14 -5.69 6.77 3.19
C ALA A 14 -7.22 6.84 3.31
N GLU A 15 -7.82 8.03 3.26
CA GLU A 15 -9.29 8.18 3.25
C GLU A 15 -9.93 7.58 2.00
N GLN A 16 -9.29 7.73 0.83
CA GLN A 16 -9.77 7.07 -0.39
C GLN A 16 -9.69 5.53 -0.26
N ALA A 17 -8.61 4.99 0.31
CA ALA A 17 -8.49 3.55 0.56
C ALA A 17 -9.53 3.06 1.55
N GLU A 18 -9.74 3.77 2.65
CA GLU A 18 -10.76 3.48 3.66
C GLU A 18 -12.17 3.56 3.08
N PHE A 19 -12.44 4.58 2.26
CA PHE A 19 -13.73 4.70 1.56
C PHE A 19 -14.01 3.47 0.71
N VAL A 20 -13.03 3.00 -0.07
CA VAL A 20 -13.18 1.78 -0.88
C VAL A 20 -13.54 0.59 0.01
N VAL A 21 -12.76 0.34 1.09
CA VAL A 21 -13.01 -0.79 2.00
C VAL A 21 -14.39 -0.72 2.67
N ASN A 22 -14.83 0.49 3.07
CA ASN A 22 -16.10 0.67 3.76
C ASN A 22 -17.34 0.63 2.85
N ASN A 23 -17.16 0.76 1.52
CA ASN A 23 -18.25 0.79 0.54
C ASN A 23 -18.25 -0.43 -0.39
N LEU A 24 -17.51 -1.48 -0.06
CA LEU A 24 -17.47 -2.72 -0.84
C LEU A 24 -18.84 -3.40 -0.91
N GLN A 25 -19.28 -3.69 -2.14
CA GLN A 25 -20.41 -4.58 -2.42
C GLN A 25 -19.95 -5.88 -3.08
N GLU A 26 -18.88 -5.82 -3.88
CA GLU A 26 -18.23 -6.97 -4.49
C GLU A 26 -16.74 -6.72 -4.63
N THR A 27 -15.92 -7.74 -4.36
CA THR A 27 -14.48 -7.71 -4.60
C THR A 27 -13.89 -9.09 -4.77
N ARG A 28 -12.93 -9.22 -5.67
CA ARG A 28 -12.08 -10.40 -5.90
C ARG A 28 -10.66 -9.97 -6.23
N TYR A 29 -9.71 -10.77 -5.76
CA TYR A 29 -8.33 -10.61 -6.22
C TYR A 29 -8.20 -11.18 -7.63
N GLN A 30 -7.86 -10.32 -8.59
CA GLN A 30 -7.62 -10.71 -9.98
C GLN A 30 -6.76 -9.68 -10.72
N HIS A 31 -6.00 -10.14 -11.71
CA HIS A 31 -5.10 -9.26 -12.48
C HIS A 31 -5.82 -8.43 -13.55
N THR A 32 -6.98 -8.88 -14.01
CA THR A 32 -7.83 -8.09 -14.90
C THR A 32 -8.72 -7.21 -14.05
N GLU A 33 -8.54 -5.90 -14.17
CA GLU A 33 -9.27 -4.92 -13.38
C GLU A 33 -10.71 -4.77 -13.85
N HIS A 34 -11.64 -4.77 -12.89
CA HIS A 34 -13.03 -4.36 -13.08
C HIS A 34 -13.45 -3.56 -11.84
N ILE A 35 -13.43 -2.23 -11.95
CA ILE A 35 -13.82 -1.31 -10.88
C ILE A 35 -15.03 -0.50 -11.33
N ASP A 36 -16.12 -0.61 -10.55
CA ASP A 36 -17.33 0.20 -10.67
C ASP A 36 -17.62 0.84 -9.30
N VAL A 37 -17.27 2.12 -9.18
CA VAL A 37 -17.40 2.88 -7.92
C VAL A 37 -18.86 3.04 -7.50
N ASP A 38 -19.76 3.24 -8.46
CA ASP A 38 -21.19 3.48 -8.19
C ASP A 38 -21.88 2.22 -7.67
N LEU A 39 -21.41 1.06 -8.12
CA LEU A 39 -21.89 -0.25 -7.66
C LEU A 39 -21.07 -0.81 -6.48
N GLY A 40 -19.98 -0.18 -6.08
CA GLY A 40 -19.09 -0.68 -5.02
C GLY A 40 -18.34 -1.95 -5.40
N VAL A 41 -18.06 -2.15 -6.69
CA VAL A 41 -17.33 -3.30 -7.23
C VAL A 41 -15.86 -2.96 -7.39
N TYR A 42 -14.97 -3.76 -6.79
CA TYR A 42 -13.51 -3.55 -6.84
C TYR A 42 -12.79 -4.89 -7.05
N ASP A 43 -12.89 -5.44 -8.25
CA ASP A 43 -12.16 -6.63 -8.68
C ASP A 43 -10.81 -6.21 -9.25
N CYS A 44 -9.74 -6.39 -8.50
CA CYS A 44 -8.39 -5.98 -8.87
C CYS A 44 -7.32 -6.71 -8.06
N ASP A 45 -6.07 -6.63 -8.51
CA ASP A 45 -4.90 -7.01 -7.72
C ASP A 45 -4.38 -5.83 -6.86
N CYS A 46 -3.31 -6.06 -6.11
CA CYS A 46 -2.69 -5.05 -5.25
C CYS A 46 -2.27 -3.80 -6.04
N ASN A 47 -1.71 -3.98 -7.23
CA ASN A 47 -1.29 -2.88 -8.10
C ASN A 47 -2.49 -2.10 -8.65
N GLY A 48 -3.58 -2.80 -8.96
CA GLY A 48 -4.83 -2.19 -9.44
C GLY A 48 -5.45 -1.26 -8.40
N LEU A 49 -5.55 -1.71 -7.15
CA LEU A 49 -6.06 -0.89 -6.06
C LEU A 49 -5.19 0.35 -5.83
N VAL A 50 -3.86 0.17 -5.75
CA VAL A 50 -2.95 1.29 -5.50
C VAL A 50 -2.96 2.29 -6.66
N ALA A 51 -2.98 1.83 -7.91
CA ALA A 51 -3.10 2.68 -9.08
C ALA A 51 -4.41 3.47 -9.05
N PHE A 52 -5.54 2.80 -8.83
CA PHE A 52 -6.86 3.41 -8.76
C PHE A 52 -6.94 4.55 -7.74
N ILE A 53 -6.37 4.36 -6.56
CA ILE A 53 -6.38 5.36 -5.48
C ILE A 53 -5.42 6.52 -5.79
N LEU A 54 -4.19 6.22 -6.24
CA LEU A 54 -3.19 7.25 -6.53
C LEU A 54 -3.58 8.11 -7.74
N GLU A 55 -4.18 7.55 -8.78
CA GLU A 55 -4.67 8.31 -9.93
C GLU A 55 -5.72 9.35 -9.55
N ARG A 56 -6.49 9.11 -8.50
CA ARG A 56 -7.52 10.02 -7.99
C ARG A 56 -7.00 11.02 -6.96
N ALA A 57 -6.23 10.54 -5.99
CA ALA A 57 -5.80 11.36 -4.86
C ALA A 57 -4.47 12.10 -5.12
N ALA A 58 -3.59 11.54 -5.95
CA ALA A 58 -2.23 12.04 -6.16
C ALA A 58 -1.70 11.77 -7.59
N PRO A 59 -2.41 12.19 -8.67
CA PRO A 59 -2.08 11.82 -10.04
C PRO A 59 -0.68 12.22 -10.47
N ASP A 60 -0.20 13.41 -10.07
CA ASP A 60 1.14 13.88 -10.39
C ASP A 60 2.24 13.06 -9.70
N HIS A 61 1.96 12.51 -8.52
CA HIS A 61 2.86 11.60 -7.80
C HIS A 61 2.85 10.23 -8.45
N TYR A 62 1.67 9.72 -8.81
CA TYR A 62 1.53 8.43 -9.49
C TYR A 62 2.29 8.42 -10.82
N ALA A 63 2.22 9.49 -11.60
CA ALA A 63 2.91 9.64 -12.88
C ALA A 63 4.46 9.57 -12.77
N LYS A 64 5.03 9.68 -11.57
CA LYS A 64 6.48 9.52 -11.33
C LYS A 64 6.91 8.06 -11.16
N ILE A 65 5.98 7.16 -10.87
CA ILE A 65 6.29 5.74 -10.68
C ILE A 65 6.49 5.09 -12.05
N PRO A 66 7.68 4.54 -12.35
CA PRO A 66 7.92 3.93 -13.65
C PRO A 66 7.06 2.68 -13.85
N LYS A 67 6.65 2.44 -15.08
CA LYS A 67 6.00 1.19 -15.49
C LYS A 67 6.70 0.58 -16.70
N GLU A 68 6.51 -0.71 -16.91
CA GLU A 68 6.98 -1.37 -18.12
C GLU A 68 6.12 -0.93 -19.32
N THR A 69 6.73 -0.93 -20.51
CA THR A 69 6.11 -0.40 -21.73
C THR A 69 4.83 -1.16 -22.14
N ASP A 70 4.78 -2.45 -21.84
CA ASP A 70 3.68 -3.36 -22.16
C ASP A 70 2.64 -3.51 -21.04
N GLN A 71 2.81 -2.76 -19.93
CA GLN A 71 1.91 -2.84 -18.77
C GLN A 71 1.02 -1.58 -18.69
N PRO A 72 -0.27 -1.75 -18.36
CA PRO A 72 -1.18 -0.62 -18.17
C PRO A 72 -0.80 0.22 -16.95
N ARG A 73 -0.22 -0.40 -15.91
CA ARG A 73 0.17 0.21 -14.64
C ARG A 73 1.48 -0.38 -14.09
N PRO A 74 2.15 0.29 -13.14
CA PRO A 74 3.32 -0.25 -12.45
C PRO A 74 2.97 -1.57 -11.74
N ARG A 75 3.80 -2.61 -11.87
CA ARG A 75 3.71 -3.82 -11.06
C ARG A 75 4.39 -3.61 -9.70
N ALA A 76 4.15 -4.47 -8.70
CA ALA A 76 4.62 -4.30 -7.33
C ALA A 76 6.12 -4.04 -7.21
N PHE A 77 6.97 -4.76 -8.00
CA PHE A 77 8.40 -4.54 -7.98
C PHE A 77 8.82 -3.13 -8.46
N LYS A 78 8.01 -2.47 -9.31
CA LYS A 78 8.27 -1.10 -9.76
C LYS A 78 8.05 -0.07 -8.65
N TYR A 79 7.06 -0.28 -7.80
CA TYR A 79 6.88 0.52 -6.59
C TYR A 79 8.07 0.34 -5.65
N TYR A 80 8.48 -0.92 -5.41
CA TYR A 80 9.67 -1.20 -4.61
C TYR A 80 10.93 -0.52 -5.16
N GLU A 81 11.23 -0.67 -6.46
CA GLU A 81 12.39 -0.04 -7.10
C GLU A 81 12.35 1.48 -6.98
N PHE A 82 11.19 2.06 -7.24
CA PHE A 82 10.99 3.50 -7.14
C PHE A 82 11.23 4.00 -5.70
N PHE A 83 10.57 3.41 -4.71
CA PHE A 83 10.75 3.82 -3.31
C PHE A 83 12.17 3.58 -2.79
N SER A 84 12.81 2.51 -3.21
CA SER A 84 14.22 2.23 -2.86
C SER A 84 15.18 3.27 -3.42
N SER A 85 14.87 3.86 -4.57
CA SER A 85 15.68 4.88 -5.24
C SER A 85 15.50 6.29 -4.67
N LEU A 86 14.46 6.53 -3.86
CA LEU A 86 14.20 7.83 -3.25
C LEU A 86 15.30 8.20 -2.26
N VAL A 87 15.55 9.49 -2.15
CA VAL A 87 16.43 10.06 -1.11
C VAL A 87 15.57 10.60 0.04
N PRO A 88 16.11 10.69 1.28
CA PRO A 88 15.35 11.19 2.43
C PRO A 88 14.83 12.61 2.26
N ASP A 89 15.62 13.49 1.60
CA ASP A 89 15.22 14.88 1.31
C ASP A 89 14.45 14.92 -0.01
N ALA A 90 13.14 14.89 0.08
CA ALA A 90 12.26 14.77 -1.06
C ALA A 90 12.45 15.87 -2.09
N THR A 91 12.96 15.47 -3.23
CA THR A 91 12.81 16.22 -4.47
C THR A 91 11.79 15.49 -5.34
N GLY A 92 10.75 16.17 -5.80
CA GLY A 92 9.77 15.55 -6.70
C GLY A 92 8.53 14.96 -6.06
N GLY A 93 8.23 15.34 -4.82
CA GLY A 93 6.95 15.03 -4.17
C GLY A 93 6.89 13.66 -3.48
N TRP A 94 8.01 12.94 -3.37
CA TRP A 94 8.08 11.67 -2.67
C TRP A 94 9.19 11.65 -1.62
N HIS A 95 8.91 11.06 -0.46
CA HIS A 95 9.86 10.82 0.61
C HIS A 95 10.08 9.32 0.80
N LYS A 96 11.32 8.92 1.04
CA LYS A 96 11.64 7.57 1.51
C LYS A 96 11.41 7.48 3.01
N ILE A 97 10.76 6.41 3.44
CA ILE A 97 10.62 6.07 4.86
C ILE A 97 11.50 4.85 5.11
N ASP A 98 12.57 5.01 5.87
CA ASP A 98 13.52 3.94 6.13
C ASP A 98 13.16 3.08 7.34
N LEU A 99 12.48 3.65 8.34
CA LEU A 99 12.23 3.00 9.62
C LEU A 99 10.73 2.66 9.79
N MET A 100 10.45 1.45 10.29
CA MET A 100 9.06 1.03 10.52
C MET A 100 8.34 1.92 11.55
N GLN A 101 9.03 2.42 12.55
CA GLN A 101 8.47 3.34 13.54
C GLN A 101 8.01 4.69 12.97
N ASP A 102 8.54 5.09 11.79
CA ASP A 102 8.21 6.35 11.11
C ASP A 102 7.05 6.20 10.12
N VAL A 103 6.57 4.98 9.91
CA VAL A 103 5.41 4.71 9.05
C VAL A 103 4.17 5.39 9.63
N ARG A 104 3.37 5.98 8.76
CA ARG A 104 2.13 6.68 9.09
C ARG A 104 1.01 6.30 8.13
N ARG A 105 -0.20 6.61 8.54
CA ARG A 105 -1.39 6.48 7.69
C ARG A 105 -1.16 7.15 6.33
N GLY A 106 -1.43 6.40 5.26
CA GLY A 106 -1.28 6.85 3.86
C GLY A 106 0.10 6.60 3.24
N ASP A 107 1.06 6.05 4.00
CA ASP A 107 2.31 5.56 3.42
C ASP A 107 2.06 4.33 2.56
N ILE A 108 2.91 4.14 1.56
CA ILE A 108 2.82 3.01 0.64
C ILE A 108 3.99 2.08 0.91
N ILE A 109 3.69 0.84 1.27
CA ILE A 109 4.68 -0.20 1.53
C ILE A 109 4.70 -1.13 0.33
N ALA A 110 5.88 -1.44 -0.19
CA ALA A 110 6.05 -2.37 -1.30
C ALA A 110 7.21 -3.32 -1.04
N TRP A 111 7.06 -4.56 -1.48
CA TRP A 111 8.16 -5.53 -1.56
C TRP A 111 8.19 -6.20 -2.92
N ARG A 112 9.34 -6.74 -3.27
CA ARG A 112 9.52 -7.48 -4.51
C ARG A 112 9.95 -8.92 -4.24
N PHE A 113 9.58 -9.83 -5.12
CA PHE A 113 10.15 -11.17 -5.14
C PHE A 113 11.58 -11.13 -5.69
N ALA A 114 12.37 -12.15 -5.34
CA ALA A 114 13.76 -12.25 -5.81
C ALA A 114 13.82 -12.41 -7.33
N GLU A 115 12.91 -13.21 -7.87
CA GLU A 115 12.80 -13.46 -9.31
C GLU A 115 11.55 -12.76 -9.84
N ILE A 116 11.70 -12.05 -10.95
CA ILE A 116 10.63 -11.34 -11.63
C ILE A 116 10.39 -12.02 -12.97
N GLU A 117 9.31 -12.75 -13.06
CA GLU A 117 8.94 -13.49 -14.28
C GLU A 117 7.76 -12.81 -14.99
N PRO A 118 7.72 -12.87 -16.35
CA PRO A 118 6.57 -12.43 -17.12
C PRO A 118 5.31 -13.23 -16.74
N GLY A 119 4.19 -12.53 -16.52
CA GLY A 119 2.89 -13.16 -16.22
C GLY A 119 2.73 -13.68 -14.79
N HIS A 120 3.73 -13.53 -13.93
CA HIS A 120 3.67 -13.92 -12.51
C HIS A 120 3.63 -12.71 -11.59
N ASP A 121 3.20 -12.94 -10.34
CA ASP A 121 3.28 -11.94 -9.27
C ASP A 121 4.74 -11.51 -9.05
N THR A 122 4.94 -10.21 -8.85
CA THR A 122 6.27 -9.62 -8.72
C THR A 122 6.60 -9.13 -7.33
N GLY A 123 5.68 -9.29 -6.39
CA GLY A 123 5.71 -8.80 -5.03
C GLY A 123 4.33 -8.36 -4.58
N HIS A 124 4.27 -7.35 -3.72
CA HIS A 124 3.02 -6.77 -3.24
C HIS A 124 3.18 -5.28 -2.96
N VAL A 125 2.08 -4.54 -3.02
CA VAL A 125 2.03 -3.11 -2.69
C VAL A 125 0.72 -2.80 -1.98
N LEU A 126 0.78 -1.94 -0.95
CA LEU A 126 -0.33 -1.65 -0.06
C LEU A 126 -0.21 -0.27 0.59
N PHE A 127 -1.28 0.20 1.21
CA PHE A 127 -1.30 1.43 2.02
C PHE A 127 -1.28 1.10 3.52
N ALA A 128 -0.50 1.82 4.29
CA ALA A 128 -0.61 1.81 5.75
C ALA A 128 -1.91 2.53 6.15
N ALA A 129 -2.76 1.85 6.90
CA ALA A 129 -4.02 2.39 7.40
C ALA A 129 -3.84 3.16 8.71
N GLU A 130 -2.82 2.81 9.49
CA GLU A 130 -2.52 3.36 10.81
C GLU A 130 -1.01 3.39 11.06
N THR A 131 -0.60 4.08 12.11
CA THR A 131 0.76 3.99 12.65
C THR A 131 1.02 2.59 13.19
N PRO A 132 2.21 1.99 12.94
CA PRO A 132 2.55 0.66 13.43
C PRO A 132 2.48 0.54 14.96
N VAL A 133 2.09 -0.65 15.42
CA VAL A 133 2.15 -1.03 16.84
C VAL A 133 3.26 -2.07 17.01
N THR A 134 4.07 -1.92 18.06
CA THR A 134 5.16 -2.86 18.37
C THR A 134 4.66 -3.93 19.33
N ASP A 135 4.95 -5.20 19.05
CA ASP A 135 4.71 -6.32 19.97
C ASP A 135 5.86 -6.49 21.00
N ASP A 136 5.66 -7.38 21.99
CA ASP A 136 6.67 -7.67 23.03
C ASP A 136 7.97 -8.27 22.48
N SER A 137 7.95 -8.77 21.25
CA SER A 137 9.12 -9.34 20.55
C SER A 137 9.87 -8.31 19.70
N GLY A 138 9.40 -7.06 19.67
CA GLY A 138 9.96 -5.98 18.86
C GLY A 138 9.58 -6.03 17.38
N ASN A 139 8.61 -6.87 16.99
CA ASN A 139 8.03 -6.81 15.65
C ASN A 139 7.00 -5.68 15.56
N PHE A 140 6.85 -5.13 14.36
CA PHE A 140 5.85 -4.11 14.08
C PHE A 140 4.62 -4.74 13.41
N SER A 141 3.42 -4.43 13.92
CA SER A 141 2.15 -4.79 13.31
C SER A 141 1.54 -3.55 12.67
N VAL A 142 1.23 -3.60 11.39
CA VAL A 142 0.68 -2.48 10.62
C VAL A 142 -0.68 -2.88 10.08
N ARG A 143 -1.74 -2.12 10.41
CA ARG A 143 -3.01 -2.24 9.71
C ARG A 143 -2.85 -1.66 8.31
N VAL A 144 -3.35 -2.38 7.32
CA VAL A 144 -3.16 -2.02 5.91
C VAL A 144 -4.48 -2.01 5.14
N TYR A 145 -4.51 -1.29 4.03
CA TYR A 145 -5.50 -1.42 2.97
C TYR A 145 -4.83 -1.99 1.73
N ASP A 146 -5.34 -3.09 1.22
CA ASP A 146 -4.82 -3.69 0.00
C ASP A 146 -5.88 -4.52 -0.74
N SER A 147 -5.50 -5.04 -1.90
CA SER A 147 -6.19 -6.16 -2.53
C SER A 147 -5.28 -7.39 -2.48
N ALA A 148 -5.76 -8.48 -1.90
CA ALA A 148 -4.98 -9.69 -1.65
C ALA A 148 -5.77 -10.98 -1.97
N ALA A 149 -5.04 -12.03 -2.31
CA ALA A 149 -5.62 -13.34 -2.62
C ALA A 149 -6.11 -14.09 -1.37
N GLN A 150 -5.66 -13.67 -0.18
CA GLN A 150 -6.02 -14.27 1.11
C GLN A 150 -6.07 -13.23 2.22
N PRO A 151 -6.82 -13.47 3.31
CA PRO A 151 -6.90 -12.58 4.46
C PRO A 151 -5.57 -12.47 5.22
N HIS A 152 -5.33 -11.31 5.81
CA HIS A 152 -4.27 -11.03 6.79
C HIS A 152 -4.71 -11.38 8.23
N PHE A 153 -4.00 -10.85 9.23
CA PHE A 153 -4.44 -10.95 10.64
C PHE A 153 -5.58 -9.96 10.90
N ASP A 154 -6.59 -10.37 11.65
CA ASP A 154 -7.76 -9.54 11.99
C ASP A 154 -8.33 -8.77 10.77
N ASP A 155 -8.58 -9.52 9.71
CA ASP A 155 -8.92 -8.99 8.39
C ASP A 155 -10.44 -8.81 8.22
N THR A 156 -10.82 -7.81 7.45
CA THR A 156 -12.21 -7.62 7.00
C THR A 156 -12.64 -8.73 6.04
N ARG A 157 -11.69 -9.33 5.31
CA ARG A 157 -11.86 -10.55 4.50
C ARG A 157 -11.87 -11.78 5.40
N GLY A 158 -12.38 -12.92 4.90
CA GLY A 158 -12.32 -14.19 5.61
C GLY A 158 -13.50 -15.10 5.31
N LYS A 159 -13.64 -16.16 6.09
CA LYS A 159 -14.78 -17.05 6.02
C LYS A 159 -15.86 -16.54 6.96
N GLY A 160 -17.07 -16.33 6.47
CA GLY A 160 -18.22 -15.86 7.26
C GLY A 160 -19.26 -15.17 6.39
N GLU A 161 -20.43 -14.98 6.97
CA GLU A 161 -21.53 -14.28 6.27
C GLU A 161 -21.12 -12.80 6.05
N GLY A 162 -21.33 -12.31 4.84
CA GLY A 162 -20.99 -10.94 4.45
C GLY A 162 -19.51 -10.65 4.29
N LYS A 163 -18.61 -11.66 4.33
CA LYS A 163 -17.17 -11.49 4.11
C LYS A 163 -16.74 -11.99 2.74
N PHE A 164 -15.85 -11.25 2.11
CA PHE A 164 -15.16 -11.69 0.90
C PHE A 164 -13.93 -12.52 1.28
N VAL A 165 -13.60 -13.54 0.51
CA VAL A 165 -12.45 -14.41 0.79
C VAL A 165 -11.14 -13.88 0.21
N SER A 166 -11.22 -12.96 -0.77
CA SER A 166 -10.09 -12.31 -1.44
C SER A 166 -10.50 -10.94 -1.96
N GLY A 167 -9.59 -10.19 -2.55
CA GLY A 167 -9.84 -8.85 -3.09
C GLY A 167 -9.48 -7.75 -2.11
N VAL A 168 -10.18 -6.63 -2.20
CA VAL A 168 -9.93 -5.45 -1.36
C VAL A 168 -10.35 -5.70 0.09
N GLY A 169 -9.52 -5.25 1.03
CA GLY A 169 -9.81 -5.38 2.45
C GLY A 169 -8.81 -4.64 3.33
N SER A 170 -8.97 -4.82 4.63
CA SER A 170 -8.09 -4.27 5.67
C SER A 170 -7.79 -5.33 6.72
N GLY A 171 -6.53 -5.49 7.05
CA GLY A 171 -6.05 -6.41 8.09
C GLY A 171 -4.66 -6.01 8.55
N PHE A 172 -4.06 -6.78 9.45
CA PHE A 172 -2.70 -6.51 9.91
C PHE A 172 -1.68 -7.38 9.20
N ILE A 173 -0.52 -6.79 8.89
CA ILE A 173 0.68 -7.48 8.46
C ILE A 173 1.77 -7.21 9.50
N ASN A 174 2.52 -8.24 9.88
CA ASN A 174 3.61 -8.12 10.83
C ASN A 174 4.95 -7.99 10.09
N PHE A 175 5.82 -7.12 10.61
CA PHE A 175 7.14 -6.83 10.05
C PHE A 175 8.24 -7.06 11.08
N LYS A 176 9.32 -7.73 10.68
CA LYS A 176 10.58 -7.74 11.41
C LYS A 176 11.46 -6.61 10.94
N VAL A 177 12.28 -6.10 11.86
CA VAL A 177 13.23 -5.04 11.57
C VAL A 177 14.65 -5.47 11.94
N ASP A 178 15.65 -4.79 11.37
CA ASP A 178 17.04 -4.88 11.79
C ASP A 178 17.29 -4.01 13.04
N GLU A 179 18.54 -4.00 13.52
CA GLU A 179 18.96 -3.22 14.69
C GLU A 179 18.75 -1.70 14.53
N LEU A 180 18.62 -1.22 13.32
CA LEU A 180 18.34 0.18 13.00
C LEU A 180 16.84 0.49 12.85
N GLY A 181 15.95 -0.52 12.94
CA GLY A 181 14.51 -0.37 12.77
C GLY A 181 14.02 -0.44 11.32
N ARG A 182 14.86 -0.88 10.37
CA ARG A 182 14.49 -1.02 8.96
C ARG A 182 13.80 -2.36 8.70
N PRO A 183 12.71 -2.42 7.90
CA PRO A 183 11.99 -3.65 7.64
C PRO A 183 12.87 -4.65 6.86
N THR A 184 12.90 -5.91 7.33
CA THR A 184 13.72 -7.00 6.75
C THR A 184 12.91 -8.23 6.36
N ALA A 185 11.73 -8.40 6.95
CA ALA A 185 10.83 -9.50 6.65
C ALA A 185 9.39 -9.12 7.01
N PHE A 186 8.43 -9.78 6.39
CA PHE A 186 7.02 -9.64 6.74
C PHE A 186 6.37 -11.00 6.97
N GLN A 187 5.30 -11.03 7.76
CA GLN A 187 4.37 -12.15 7.91
C GLN A 187 3.00 -11.71 7.39
N PHE A 188 2.61 -12.27 6.27
CA PHE A 188 1.44 -11.83 5.50
C PHE A 188 0.11 -12.30 6.12
N ALA A 189 0.09 -13.51 6.65
CA ALA A 189 -1.11 -14.13 7.19
C ALA A 189 -0.79 -15.03 8.38
N PRO A 190 -1.79 -15.36 9.25
CA PRO A 190 -1.58 -16.23 10.43
C PRO A 190 -1.04 -17.62 10.10
N SER A 191 -1.34 -18.12 8.90
CA SER A 191 -0.89 -19.44 8.43
C SER A 191 0.54 -19.45 7.88
N GLU A 192 1.20 -18.29 7.77
CA GLU A 192 2.54 -18.15 7.18
C GLU A 192 3.59 -17.78 8.24
N GLY A 193 4.85 -18.09 7.95
CA GLY A 193 5.99 -17.57 8.69
C GLY A 193 6.48 -16.23 8.14
N PHE A 194 7.46 -15.62 8.82
CA PHE A 194 8.14 -14.44 8.30
C PHE A 194 8.92 -14.77 7.01
N ARG A 195 8.71 -13.96 5.98
CA ARG A 195 9.36 -14.07 4.67
C ARG A 195 10.37 -12.94 4.51
N PRO A 196 11.66 -13.23 4.41
CA PRO A 196 12.71 -12.23 4.24
C PRO A 196 12.75 -11.78 2.77
N LEU A 197 12.10 -10.67 2.47
CA LEU A 197 12.11 -10.03 1.16
C LEU A 197 12.50 -8.56 1.31
N PRO A 198 13.09 -7.95 0.28
CA PRO A 198 13.39 -6.53 0.30
C PRO A 198 12.10 -5.70 0.30
N ILE A 199 12.00 -4.77 1.26
CA ILE A 199 10.83 -3.91 1.51
C ILE A 199 11.27 -2.46 1.35
N ALA A 200 10.45 -1.64 0.72
CA ALA A 200 10.66 -0.20 0.61
C ALA A 200 9.34 0.54 0.88
N ILE A 201 9.44 1.75 1.44
CA ILE A 201 8.29 2.54 1.85
C ILE A 201 8.43 3.94 1.27
N GLY A 202 7.36 4.42 0.63
CA GLY A 202 7.27 5.75 0.07
C GLY A 202 6.11 6.54 0.68
N ARG A 203 6.33 7.83 0.90
CA ARG A 203 5.31 8.80 1.33
C ARG A 203 5.17 9.90 0.32
N VAL A 204 3.96 10.22 -0.10
CA VAL A 204 3.71 11.43 -0.89
C VAL A 204 3.89 12.68 -0.02
N GLY A 205 4.44 13.73 -0.63
CA GLY A 205 4.66 15.00 0.03
C GLY A 205 4.51 16.16 -0.95
N PRO A 206 4.70 17.40 -0.52
CA PRO A 206 4.64 18.54 -1.41
C PRO A 206 5.75 18.48 -2.46
N PHE A 207 5.47 18.94 -3.67
CA PHE A 207 6.51 19.20 -4.66
C PHE A 207 7.36 20.38 -4.20
N SER A 208 8.67 20.17 -4.03
CA SER A 208 9.61 21.25 -3.71
C SER A 208 9.69 22.21 -4.90
N GLY A 209 9.30 23.47 -4.71
CA GLY A 209 9.43 24.52 -5.73
C GLY A 209 8.16 25.28 -6.11
N ILE A 210 6.98 24.88 -5.62
CA ILE A 210 5.77 25.68 -5.75
C ILE A 210 5.50 26.33 -4.39
N ALA A 211 6.00 27.53 -4.17
CA ALA A 211 5.48 28.36 -3.11
C ALA A 211 3.98 28.52 -3.37
N GLN A 212 3.15 28.08 -2.43
CA GLN A 212 1.72 28.38 -2.48
C GLN A 212 1.57 29.90 -2.46
N ALA A 213 1.09 30.45 -3.57
CA ALA A 213 0.76 31.85 -3.72
C ALA A 213 -0.60 32.15 -3.06
#